data_2f528b1097bbe778261640e1ea7a546a
#
_entry.id   2f528b1097bbe778261640e1ea7a546a
#
_cell.length_a   1.000
_cell.length_b   1.000
_cell.length_c   1.000
_cell.angle_alpha   90.00
_cell.angle_beta   90.00
_cell.angle_gamma   90.00
#
_symmetry.space_group_name_H-M   'P 1'
#
loop_
_entity.id
_entity.type
_entity.pdbx_description
1 polymer ?
#
loop_
_entity_poly.entity_id
_entity_poly.type
_entity_poly.pdbx_seq_one_letter_code
_entity_poly.pdbx_strand_id
1 'polypeptide(L)'
;MGRTAEALHGIAAISQGVALLATGVVFIIWFHRTRRNAEVFDPSVQRMGPGWAVGGWFVPIANFWLPYRVASGVWEASAQTRPDGGWRTVPRTPLNLWWGAWVVSLLCTRVTERLWDRAVDAEEVVRAAGLVAASDAVDIVAAVLAVLYVRAVTGMQVERAVRGGAPDGPAPAPVPGAPG
;
A
#
# COMPACT_ATOMS: atom_id res chain seq x y z
N MET A 1 -4.21 2.50 43.26
CA MET A 1 -4.80 2.36 41.90
C MET A 1 -3.99 3.00 40.78
N GLY A 2 -3.14 4.01 41.00
CA GLY A 2 -2.35 4.67 39.95
C GLY A 2 -1.31 3.77 39.24
N ARG A 3 -0.50 3.05 39.99
CA ARG A 3 0.63 2.24 39.44
C ARG A 3 0.21 1.13 38.47
N THR A 4 -0.91 0.47 38.71
CA THR A 4 -1.45 -0.55 37.81
C THR A 4 -2.01 0.05 36.51
N ALA A 5 -2.64 1.22 36.57
CA ALA A 5 -3.12 1.91 35.40
C ALA A 5 -1.95 2.42 34.53
N GLU A 6 -0.92 3.00 35.15
CA GLU A 6 0.32 3.43 34.45
C GLU A 6 1.05 2.26 33.77
N ALA A 7 1.16 1.11 34.46
CA ALA A 7 1.76 -0.08 33.89
C ALA A 7 0.96 -0.63 32.70
N LEU A 8 -0.38 -0.64 32.78
CA LEU A 8 -1.23 -1.07 31.67
C LEU A 8 -1.13 -0.12 30.47
N HIS A 9 -1.10 1.18 30.70
CA HIS A 9 -0.87 2.15 29.62
C HIS A 9 0.51 1.97 28.96
N GLY A 10 1.56 1.73 29.74
CA GLY A 10 2.90 1.47 29.21
C GLY A 10 2.95 0.22 28.36
N ILE A 11 2.34 -0.89 28.82
CA ILE A 11 2.26 -2.14 28.04
C ILE A 11 1.46 -1.95 26.77
N ALA A 12 0.33 -1.24 26.82
CA ALA A 12 -0.48 -0.96 25.64
C ALA A 12 0.29 -0.14 24.61
N ALA A 13 0.99 0.92 25.02
CA ALA A 13 1.80 1.75 24.13
C ALA A 13 2.94 0.98 23.46
N ILE A 14 3.65 0.13 24.24
CA ILE A 14 4.72 -0.73 23.69
C ILE A 14 4.16 -1.73 22.69
N SER A 15 3.06 -2.42 23.03
CA SER A 15 2.45 -3.42 22.14
C SER A 15 1.93 -2.77 20.84
N GLN A 16 1.36 -1.58 20.93
CA GLN A 16 0.94 -0.81 19.75
C GLN A 16 2.15 -0.43 18.87
N GLY A 17 3.24 0.06 19.47
CA GLY A 17 4.47 0.40 18.75
C GLY A 17 5.08 -0.81 18.04
N VAL A 18 5.14 -1.97 18.72
CA VAL A 18 5.62 -3.21 18.11
C VAL A 18 4.73 -3.67 16.97
N ALA A 19 3.41 -3.61 17.14
CA ALA A 19 2.44 -3.98 16.08
C ALA A 19 2.56 -3.07 14.86
N LEU A 20 2.72 -1.77 15.04
CA LEU A 20 2.93 -0.81 13.94
C LEU A 20 4.23 -1.08 13.19
N LEU A 21 5.34 -1.30 13.91
CA LEU A 21 6.62 -1.64 13.29
C LEU A 21 6.55 -2.94 12.51
N ALA A 22 5.98 -3.99 13.09
CA ALA A 22 5.83 -5.28 12.44
C ALA A 22 4.97 -5.16 11.16
N THR A 23 3.85 -4.44 11.24
CA THR A 23 2.98 -4.16 10.09
C THR A 23 3.71 -3.40 8.99
N GLY A 24 4.47 -2.37 9.37
CA GLY A 24 5.27 -1.57 8.44
C GLY A 24 6.33 -2.42 7.73
N VAL A 25 7.06 -3.25 8.47
CA VAL A 25 8.08 -4.15 7.89
C VAL A 25 7.44 -5.15 6.91
N VAL A 26 6.35 -5.82 7.32
CA VAL A 26 5.63 -6.78 6.45
C VAL A 26 5.10 -6.08 5.20
N PHE A 27 4.53 -4.88 5.34
CA PHE A 27 4.05 -4.09 4.20
C PHE A 27 5.19 -3.70 3.24
N ILE A 28 6.34 -3.24 3.73
CA ILE A 28 7.49 -2.88 2.89
C ILE A 28 8.04 -4.10 2.15
N ILE A 29 8.13 -5.26 2.82
CA ILE A 29 8.56 -6.51 2.19
C ILE A 29 7.58 -6.90 1.08
N TRP A 30 6.27 -6.88 1.36
CA TRP A 30 5.23 -7.15 0.36
C TRP A 30 5.32 -6.17 -0.81
N PHE A 31 5.46 -4.86 -0.53
CA PHE A 31 5.53 -3.81 -1.55
C PHE A 31 6.77 -3.95 -2.45
N HIS A 32 7.92 -4.31 -1.87
CA HIS A 32 9.13 -4.61 -2.64
C HIS A 32 8.95 -5.84 -3.53
N ARG A 33 8.32 -6.91 -3.00
CA ARG A 33 8.05 -8.13 -3.78
C ARG A 33 7.10 -7.87 -4.95
N THR A 34 6.02 -7.15 -4.72
CA THR A 34 5.07 -6.79 -5.78
C THR A 34 5.71 -5.89 -6.83
N ARG A 35 6.64 -5.01 -6.44
CA ARG A 35 7.43 -4.21 -7.38
C ARG A 35 8.35 -5.08 -8.24
N ARG A 36 8.99 -6.09 -7.65
CA ARG A 36 9.81 -7.07 -8.39
C ARG A 36 8.98 -7.89 -9.37
N ASN A 37 7.82 -8.37 -8.94
CA ASN A 37 6.90 -9.08 -9.83
C ASN A 37 6.43 -8.19 -10.99
N ALA A 38 6.11 -6.93 -10.72
CA ALA A 38 5.70 -5.96 -11.72
C ALA A 38 6.77 -5.72 -12.80
N GLU A 39 8.06 -5.83 -12.45
CA GLU A 39 9.17 -5.71 -13.38
C GLU A 39 9.23 -6.91 -14.37
N VAL A 40 8.87 -8.09 -13.88
CA VAL A 40 8.77 -9.29 -14.74
C VAL A 40 7.56 -9.20 -15.68
N PHE A 41 6.45 -8.64 -15.20
CA PHE A 41 5.23 -8.53 -15.99
C PHE A 41 5.31 -7.46 -17.08
N ASP A 42 5.85 -6.29 -16.76
CA ASP A 42 6.03 -5.19 -17.69
C ASP A 42 7.15 -4.24 -17.20
N PRO A 43 8.38 -4.41 -17.68
CA PRO A 43 9.48 -3.53 -17.32
C PRO A 43 9.34 -2.12 -17.87
N SER A 44 8.57 -1.91 -18.96
CA SER A 44 8.48 -0.63 -19.66
C SER A 44 7.77 0.46 -18.86
N VAL A 45 6.81 0.09 -17.99
CA VAL A 45 6.08 1.01 -17.13
C VAL A 45 6.81 1.32 -15.82
N GLN A 46 7.94 0.65 -15.56
CA GLN A 46 8.71 0.82 -14.33
C GLN A 46 9.71 1.97 -14.44
N ARG A 47 9.32 3.15 -13.99
CA ARG A 47 10.15 4.37 -14.08
C ARG A 47 11.24 4.48 -13.02
N MET A 48 11.18 3.64 -11.98
CA MET A 48 12.08 3.69 -10.82
C MET A 48 12.60 2.30 -10.49
N GLY A 49 13.88 2.20 -10.09
CA GLY A 49 14.47 0.92 -9.69
C GLY A 49 13.76 0.29 -8.47
N PRO A 50 13.83 -1.04 -8.29
CA PRO A 50 13.10 -1.75 -7.23
C PRO A 50 13.48 -1.32 -5.81
N GLY A 51 14.66 -0.78 -5.59
CA GLY A 51 15.10 -0.24 -4.30
C GLY A 51 14.23 0.92 -3.79
N TRP A 52 13.60 1.68 -4.69
CA TRP A 52 12.71 2.78 -4.32
C TRP A 52 11.39 2.32 -3.69
N ALA A 53 11.02 1.04 -3.85
CA ALA A 53 9.91 0.45 -3.09
C ALA A 53 10.18 0.40 -1.58
N VAL A 54 11.44 0.41 -1.19
CA VAL A 54 11.88 0.50 0.22
C VAL A 54 12.34 1.93 0.54
N GLY A 55 13.33 2.44 -0.19
CA GLY A 55 13.97 3.73 0.10
C GLY A 55 13.01 4.92 0.04
N GLY A 56 11.99 4.88 -0.81
CA GLY A 56 11.01 5.95 -0.94
C GLY A 56 10.23 6.29 0.33
N TRP A 57 10.12 5.36 1.26
CA TRP A 57 9.45 5.56 2.56
C TRP A 57 10.29 6.34 3.57
N PHE A 58 11.62 6.31 3.41
CA PHE A 58 12.57 6.88 4.38
C PHE A 58 13.14 8.24 3.95
N VAL A 59 12.88 8.68 2.71
CA VAL A 59 13.33 9.99 2.25
C VAL A 59 12.33 11.06 2.72
N PRO A 60 12.75 11.99 3.61
CA PRO A 60 11.88 13.06 4.08
C PRO A 60 11.27 13.85 2.91
N ILE A 61 10.04 14.33 3.09
CA ILE A 61 9.25 15.05 2.07
C ILE A 61 8.94 14.16 0.84
N ALA A 62 9.94 13.49 0.25
CA ALA A 62 9.73 12.66 -0.94
C ALA A 62 8.86 11.41 -0.68
N ASN A 63 8.71 10.98 0.58
CA ASN A 63 7.79 9.92 0.95
C ASN A 63 6.32 10.25 0.66
N PHE A 64 5.97 11.53 0.45
CA PHE A 64 4.64 11.95 0.02
C PHE A 64 4.32 11.67 -1.46
N TRP A 65 5.31 11.32 -2.28
CA TRP A 65 5.05 11.00 -3.70
C TRP A 65 5.85 9.82 -4.25
N LEU A 66 7.06 9.51 -3.71
CA LEU A 66 7.87 8.41 -4.25
C LEU A 66 7.18 7.05 -4.15
N PRO A 67 6.61 6.65 -2.99
CA PRO A 67 5.92 5.37 -2.90
C PRO A 67 4.69 5.31 -3.80
N TYR A 68 3.97 6.43 -3.98
CA TYR A 68 2.86 6.50 -4.90
C TYR A 68 3.29 6.26 -6.36
N ARG A 69 4.43 6.83 -6.78
CA ARG A 69 4.96 6.59 -8.13
C ARG A 69 5.32 5.13 -8.35
N VAL A 70 5.95 4.49 -7.36
CA VAL A 70 6.23 3.05 -7.40
C VAL A 70 4.94 2.25 -7.42
N ALA A 71 3.97 2.56 -6.55
CA ALA A 71 2.66 1.92 -6.49
C ALA A 71 1.88 2.04 -7.81
N SER A 72 1.97 3.20 -8.48
CA SER A 72 1.36 3.41 -9.80
C SER A 72 1.98 2.50 -10.88
N GLY A 73 3.30 2.37 -10.91
CA GLY A 73 3.98 1.45 -11.83
C GLY A 73 3.62 -0.02 -11.55
N VAL A 74 3.53 -0.40 -10.27
CA VAL A 74 3.06 -1.74 -9.87
C VAL A 74 1.62 -1.98 -10.32
N TRP A 75 0.73 -0.99 -10.14
CA TRP A 75 -0.66 -1.07 -10.56
C TRP A 75 -0.79 -1.23 -12.07
N GLU A 76 -0.09 -0.42 -12.85
CA GLU A 76 -0.09 -0.47 -14.32
C GLU A 76 0.42 -1.83 -14.83
N ALA A 77 1.55 -2.30 -14.32
CA ALA A 77 2.12 -3.59 -14.71
C ALA A 77 1.25 -4.78 -14.29
N SER A 78 0.47 -4.65 -13.22
CA SER A 78 -0.43 -5.71 -12.74
C SER A 78 -1.78 -5.69 -13.47
N ALA A 79 -2.17 -4.55 -14.09
CA ALA A 79 -3.39 -4.45 -14.90
C ALA A 79 -3.31 -5.43 -16.07
N GLN A 80 -4.43 -6.14 -16.29
CA GLN A 80 -4.46 -7.23 -17.27
C GLN A 80 -4.64 -6.70 -18.68
N THR A 81 -3.95 -7.33 -19.63
CA THR A 81 -4.27 -7.26 -21.05
C THR A 81 -5.54 -8.08 -21.32
N ARG A 82 -6.44 -7.58 -22.18
CA ARG A 82 -7.63 -8.33 -22.62
C ARG A 82 -7.20 -9.57 -23.42
N PRO A 83 -8.06 -10.59 -23.53
CA PRO A 83 -7.77 -11.76 -24.39
C PRO A 83 -7.53 -11.42 -25.86
N ASP A 84 -8.03 -10.25 -26.31
CA ASP A 84 -7.83 -9.72 -27.67
C ASP A 84 -6.54 -8.92 -27.85
N GLY A 85 -5.64 -8.92 -26.85
CA GLY A 85 -4.39 -8.14 -26.84
C GLY A 85 -4.57 -6.66 -26.51
N GLY A 86 -5.79 -6.18 -26.30
CA GLY A 86 -6.09 -4.81 -25.92
C GLY A 86 -5.81 -4.55 -24.44
N TRP A 87 -5.47 -3.31 -24.09
CA TRP A 87 -5.30 -2.89 -22.70
C TRP A 87 -6.64 -2.85 -21.97
N ARG A 88 -6.70 -3.52 -20.81
CA ARG A 88 -7.83 -3.37 -19.89
C ARG A 88 -7.56 -2.15 -19.01
N THR A 89 -8.39 -1.12 -19.12
CA THR A 89 -8.33 0.02 -18.20
C THR A 89 -8.84 -0.42 -16.83
N VAL A 90 -7.93 -0.63 -15.88
CA VAL A 90 -8.30 -0.91 -14.49
C VAL A 90 -8.35 0.43 -13.73
N PRO A 91 -9.49 0.77 -13.10
CA PRO A 91 -9.61 2.03 -12.35
C PRO A 91 -8.56 2.12 -11.25
N ARG A 92 -7.86 3.24 -11.15
CA ARG A 92 -6.86 3.51 -10.10
C ARG A 92 -7.49 3.97 -8.78
N THR A 93 -8.80 3.92 -8.68
CA THR A 93 -9.54 4.39 -7.50
C THR A 93 -9.04 3.78 -6.20
N PRO A 94 -8.81 2.45 -6.07
CA PRO A 94 -8.28 1.86 -4.83
C PRO A 94 -6.90 2.40 -4.45
N LEU A 95 -6.02 2.59 -5.43
CA LEU A 95 -4.69 3.18 -5.23
C LEU A 95 -4.79 4.62 -4.74
N ASN A 96 -5.61 5.44 -5.41
CA ASN A 96 -5.74 6.87 -5.11
C ASN A 96 -6.41 7.11 -3.75
N LEU A 97 -7.45 6.32 -3.42
CA LEU A 97 -8.14 6.41 -2.12
C LEU A 97 -7.20 6.00 -0.99
N TRP A 98 -6.51 4.87 -1.11
CA TRP A 98 -5.53 4.46 -0.12
C TRP A 98 -4.46 5.52 0.09
N TRP A 99 -3.86 6.01 -0.99
CA TRP A 99 -2.79 7.00 -0.90
C TRP A 99 -3.26 8.32 -0.29
N GLY A 100 -4.42 8.81 -0.74
CA GLY A 100 -5.02 10.03 -0.20
C GLY A 100 -5.33 9.91 1.29
N ALA A 101 -5.95 8.80 1.71
CA ALA A 101 -6.24 8.54 3.12
C ALA A 101 -4.95 8.44 3.96
N TRP A 102 -3.90 7.79 3.45
CA TRP A 102 -2.61 7.70 4.14
C TRP A 102 -1.95 9.08 4.31
N VAL A 103 -1.98 9.94 3.30
CA VAL A 103 -1.45 11.31 3.41
C VAL A 103 -2.25 12.12 4.41
N VAL A 104 -3.59 12.02 4.37
CA VAL A 104 -4.46 12.73 5.33
C VAL A 104 -4.18 12.24 6.76
N SER A 105 -4.07 10.93 6.98
CA SER A 105 -3.72 10.32 8.26
C SER A 105 -2.40 10.91 8.80
N LEU A 106 -1.33 10.93 8.00
CA LEU A 106 -0.06 11.53 8.40
C LEU A 106 -0.19 13.01 8.82
N LEU A 107 -0.97 13.79 8.07
CA LEU A 107 -1.17 15.21 8.36
C LEU A 107 -1.99 15.40 9.64
N CYS A 108 -3.05 14.62 9.83
CA CYS A 108 -3.85 14.63 11.04
C CYS A 108 -3.01 14.31 12.28
N THR A 109 -2.21 13.23 12.23
CA THR A 109 -1.30 12.84 13.32
C THR A 109 -0.34 13.98 13.66
N ARG A 110 0.28 14.63 12.67
CA ARG A 110 1.19 15.75 12.90
C ARG A 110 0.52 16.98 13.52
N VAL A 111 -0.73 17.23 13.18
CA VAL A 111 -1.51 18.34 13.75
C VAL A 111 -1.93 18.02 15.19
N THR A 112 -2.44 16.81 15.43
CA THR A 112 -2.88 16.40 16.77
C THR A 112 -1.74 16.32 17.77
N GLU A 113 -0.57 15.79 17.38
CA GLU A 113 0.66 15.80 18.20
C GLU A 113 1.00 17.22 18.66
N ARG A 114 1.05 18.18 17.73
CA ARG A 114 1.37 19.59 18.05
C ARG A 114 0.35 20.27 18.93
N LEU A 115 -0.94 19.95 18.80
CA LEU A 115 -1.99 20.51 19.62
C LEU A 115 -1.96 19.92 21.03
N TRP A 116 -1.68 18.63 21.13
CA TRP A 116 -1.51 17.94 22.41
C TRP A 116 -0.33 18.52 23.22
N ASP A 117 0.81 18.72 22.57
CA ASP A 117 2.03 19.26 23.20
C ASP A 117 1.86 20.70 23.68
N ARG A 118 0.87 21.43 23.15
CA ARG A 118 0.59 22.83 23.52
C ARG A 118 -0.55 22.98 24.52
N ALA A 119 -1.32 21.92 24.77
CA ALA A 119 -2.46 21.97 25.67
C ALA A 119 -1.99 22.14 27.12
N VAL A 120 -2.38 23.26 27.75
CA VAL A 120 -1.97 23.66 29.12
C VAL A 120 -3.14 23.58 30.10
N ASP A 121 -4.33 23.91 29.65
CA ASP A 121 -5.54 23.90 30.50
C ASP A 121 -6.45 22.69 30.20
N ALA A 122 -7.40 22.45 31.11
CA ALA A 122 -8.28 21.28 31.03
C ALA A 122 -9.19 21.31 29.78
N GLU A 123 -9.59 22.49 29.32
CA GLU A 123 -10.45 22.64 28.14
C GLU A 123 -9.65 22.32 26.87
N GLU A 124 -8.42 22.80 26.78
CA GLU A 124 -7.50 22.49 25.66
C GLU A 124 -7.18 20.99 25.60
N VAL A 125 -6.94 20.34 26.75
CA VAL A 125 -6.71 18.90 26.83
C VAL A 125 -7.91 18.10 26.33
N VAL A 126 -9.14 18.46 26.74
CA VAL A 126 -10.36 17.80 26.27
C VAL A 126 -10.54 17.98 24.75
N ARG A 127 -10.26 19.18 24.24
CA ARG A 127 -10.34 19.46 22.80
C ARG A 127 -9.29 18.67 22.03
N ALA A 128 -8.04 18.64 22.49
CA ALA A 128 -6.97 17.86 21.89
C ALA A 128 -7.29 16.36 21.89
N ALA A 129 -7.83 15.81 22.98
CA ALA A 129 -8.26 14.42 23.05
C ALA A 129 -9.36 14.09 22.03
N GLY A 130 -10.32 14.98 21.80
CA GLY A 130 -11.33 14.83 20.76
C GLY A 130 -10.74 14.79 19.35
N LEU A 131 -9.73 15.61 19.08
CA LEU A 131 -9.03 15.62 17.79
C LEU A 131 -8.16 14.37 17.60
N VAL A 132 -7.54 13.82 18.66
CA VAL A 132 -6.84 12.54 18.61
C VAL A 132 -7.82 11.43 18.24
N ALA A 133 -8.96 11.34 18.88
CA ALA A 133 -9.98 10.33 18.56
C ALA A 133 -10.49 10.45 17.10
N ALA A 134 -10.62 11.66 16.58
CA ALA A 134 -10.96 11.88 15.18
C ALA A 134 -9.84 11.43 14.24
N SER A 135 -8.57 11.68 14.60
CA SER A 135 -7.39 11.18 13.85
C SER A 135 -7.35 9.66 13.81
N ASP A 136 -7.61 9.01 14.95
CA ASP A 136 -7.67 7.52 15.02
C ASP A 136 -8.73 6.94 14.07
N ALA A 137 -9.88 7.62 13.94
CA ALA A 137 -10.89 7.21 12.97
C ALA A 137 -10.40 7.31 11.51
N VAL A 138 -9.63 8.35 11.17
CA VAL A 138 -8.99 8.50 9.86
C VAL A 138 -7.96 7.39 9.64
N ASP A 139 -7.18 7.03 10.66
CA ASP A 139 -6.18 5.96 10.60
C ASP A 139 -6.82 4.60 10.32
N ILE A 140 -7.96 4.32 10.95
CA ILE A 140 -8.75 3.10 10.69
C ILE A 140 -9.20 3.06 9.22
N VAL A 141 -9.73 4.17 8.70
CA VAL A 141 -10.13 4.25 7.28
C VAL A 141 -8.93 4.03 6.36
N ALA A 142 -7.79 4.67 6.64
CA ALA A 142 -6.56 4.49 5.88
C ALA A 142 -6.07 3.03 5.90
N ALA A 143 -6.15 2.36 7.06
CA ALA A 143 -5.79 0.95 7.20
C ALA A 143 -6.71 0.03 6.38
N VAL A 144 -8.03 0.24 6.42
CA VAL A 144 -8.99 -0.52 5.60
C VAL A 144 -8.69 -0.34 4.11
N LEU A 145 -8.45 0.89 3.66
CA LEU A 145 -8.11 1.19 2.27
C LEU A 145 -6.76 0.57 1.86
N ALA A 146 -5.78 0.52 2.77
CA ALA A 146 -4.52 -0.18 2.57
C ALA A 146 -4.75 -1.69 2.32
N VAL A 147 -5.58 -2.34 3.13
CA VAL A 147 -5.94 -3.75 2.95
C VAL A 147 -6.62 -3.98 1.61
N LEU A 148 -7.55 -3.11 1.20
CA LEU A 148 -8.22 -3.20 -0.09
C LEU A 148 -7.24 -3.04 -1.26
N TYR A 149 -6.30 -2.09 -1.17
CA TYR A 149 -5.23 -1.90 -2.15
C TYR A 149 -4.33 -3.15 -2.25
N VAL A 150 -3.87 -3.68 -1.11
CA VAL A 150 -3.04 -4.90 -1.05
C VAL A 150 -3.76 -6.08 -1.71
N ARG A 151 -5.02 -6.29 -1.40
CA ARG A 151 -5.85 -7.36 -2.01
C ARG A 151 -6.02 -7.18 -3.51
N ALA A 152 -6.28 -5.96 -3.96
CA ALA A 152 -6.45 -5.66 -5.39
C ALA A 152 -5.18 -5.96 -6.18
N VAL A 153 -4.02 -5.45 -5.71
CA VAL A 153 -2.73 -5.70 -6.38
C VAL A 153 -2.37 -7.19 -6.37
N THR A 154 -2.50 -7.84 -5.22
CA THR A 154 -2.18 -9.27 -5.09
C THR A 154 -3.07 -10.10 -6.00
N GLY A 155 -4.38 -9.83 -6.05
CA GLY A 155 -5.32 -10.51 -6.94
C GLY A 155 -4.96 -10.35 -8.41
N MET A 156 -4.65 -9.12 -8.85
CA MET A 156 -4.21 -8.85 -10.22
C MET A 156 -2.92 -9.61 -10.59
N GLN A 157 -1.94 -9.64 -9.67
CA GLN A 157 -0.66 -10.34 -9.92
C GLN A 157 -0.83 -11.86 -9.97
N VAL A 158 -1.64 -12.43 -9.09
CA VAL A 158 -1.95 -13.88 -9.10
C VAL A 158 -2.65 -14.25 -10.39
N GLU A 159 -3.68 -13.50 -10.81
CA GLU A 159 -4.40 -13.77 -12.05
C GLU A 159 -3.48 -13.69 -13.27
N ARG A 160 -2.57 -12.70 -13.31
CA ARG A 160 -1.59 -12.55 -14.37
C ARG A 160 -0.56 -13.71 -14.41
N ALA A 161 -0.09 -14.15 -13.25
CA ALA A 161 0.84 -15.27 -13.13
C ALA A 161 0.21 -16.59 -13.60
N VAL A 162 -1.04 -16.83 -13.22
CA VAL A 162 -1.78 -18.05 -13.65
C VAL A 162 -2.01 -18.05 -15.16
N ARG A 163 -2.33 -16.92 -15.76
CA ARG A 163 -2.52 -16.83 -17.23
C ARG A 163 -1.21 -16.94 -18.00
N GLY A 164 -0.13 -16.35 -17.51
CA GLY A 164 1.19 -16.45 -18.16
C GLY A 164 1.85 -17.82 -18.00
N GLY A 165 1.40 -18.64 -17.06
CA GLY A 165 1.83 -20.03 -16.86
C GLY A 165 0.92 -21.07 -17.54
N ALA A 166 -0.18 -20.65 -18.18
CA ALA A 166 -0.96 -21.58 -19.00
C ALA A 166 -0.11 -21.99 -20.21
N PRO A 167 0.11 -23.28 -20.44
CA PRO A 167 0.81 -23.73 -21.65
C PRO A 167 0.04 -23.17 -22.85
N ASP A 168 0.80 -22.61 -23.81
CA ASP A 168 0.26 -22.18 -25.09
C ASP A 168 -0.70 -23.25 -25.60
N GLY A 169 -1.90 -22.82 -25.99
CA GLY A 169 -2.97 -23.73 -26.40
C GLY A 169 -2.48 -24.77 -27.41
N PRO A 170 -3.23 -25.85 -27.66
CA PRO A 170 -2.76 -27.00 -28.42
C PRO A 170 -2.04 -26.55 -29.67
N ALA A 171 -0.86 -27.09 -29.86
CA ALA A 171 -0.01 -26.79 -31.04
C ALA A 171 -0.89 -26.79 -32.29
N PRO A 172 -0.79 -25.81 -33.19
CA PRO A 172 -1.58 -25.78 -34.40
C PRO A 172 -1.43 -27.11 -35.09
N ALA A 173 -2.57 -27.75 -35.42
CA ALA A 173 -2.59 -29.03 -36.09
C ALA A 173 -1.70 -28.94 -37.34
N PRO A 174 -0.86 -29.95 -37.62
CA PRO A 174 -0.01 -29.94 -38.80
C PRO A 174 -0.89 -29.73 -40.03
N VAL A 175 -0.55 -28.71 -40.81
CA VAL A 175 -1.24 -28.40 -42.08
C VAL A 175 -1.15 -29.62 -43.00
N PRO A 176 -2.26 -30.29 -43.33
CA PRO A 176 -2.21 -31.41 -44.26
C PRO A 176 -1.84 -30.86 -45.64
N GLY A 177 -0.70 -31.27 -46.20
CA GLY A 177 -0.40 -31.06 -47.60
C GLY A 177 0.72 -30.10 -47.96
N ALA A 178 1.89 -30.20 -47.34
CA ALA A 178 3.12 -29.74 -48.01
C ALA A 178 3.65 -30.92 -48.86
N PRO A 179 3.67 -30.86 -50.21
CA PRO A 179 4.32 -31.86 -51.01
C PRO A 179 5.83 -31.77 -50.80
N GLY A 180 6.47 -32.94 -50.61
CA GLY A 180 7.93 -33.12 -50.55
C GLY A 180 8.62 -32.89 -51.89
#